data_8b25ebc415b329a467a09646d088589a
#
_entry.id   8b25ebc415b329a467a09646d088589a
#
_cell.length_a   1.000
_cell.length_b   1.000
_cell.length_c   1.000
_cell.angle_alpha   90.00
_cell.angle_beta   90.00
_cell.angle_gamma   90.00
#
_symmetry.space_group_name_H-M   'P 1'
#
loop_
_entity.id
_entity.type
_entity.pdbx_description
1 polymer ?
#
loop_
_entity_poly.entity_id
_entity_poly.type
_entity_poly.pdbx_seq_one_letter_code
_entity_poly.pdbx_strand_id
1 'polypeptide(L)'
;MHEVQQAYNSWAQQYDSNENKTRDLEARSLRETLAPLTFEHCLEIGCGTGKNTAWLMQKAASVTAVDLSDEMLSKAKEKITGSNVNFVQADIMQPWTFATKAYDLVGFSLVLEHIEELQPVFAKVAAVLKSGGYLYISELHPFKQYSGSKARFDTAEGTQIVTCFNHHITAFTAAAKANDFELINLQEYFDDDDRNNIPRLLTLLFQNTTAHKNS
;
A
#
# COMPACT_ATOMS: atom_id res chain seq x y z
N MET A 1 6.44 -14.40 -5.33
CA MET A 1 5.67 -13.33 -6.03
C MET A 1 4.89 -13.82 -7.27
N HIS A 2 5.35 -14.84 -8.04
CA HIS A 2 4.65 -15.30 -9.25
C HIS A 2 3.19 -15.75 -9.00
N GLU A 3 2.93 -16.52 -7.95
CA GLU A 3 1.56 -16.97 -7.58
C GLU A 3 0.66 -15.77 -7.21
N VAL A 4 1.19 -14.79 -6.50
CA VAL A 4 0.46 -13.56 -6.14
C VAL A 4 0.09 -12.78 -7.41
N GLN A 5 1.04 -12.63 -8.35
CA GLN A 5 0.79 -11.99 -9.65
C GLN A 5 -0.32 -12.67 -10.44
N GLN A 6 -0.27 -14.00 -10.57
CA GLN A 6 -1.30 -14.77 -11.27
C GLN A 6 -2.68 -14.63 -10.62
N ALA A 7 -2.73 -14.65 -9.28
CA ALA A 7 -3.97 -14.46 -8.54
C ALA A 7 -4.60 -13.10 -8.84
N TYR A 8 -3.81 -12.01 -8.77
CA TYR A 8 -4.32 -10.67 -9.05
C TYR A 8 -4.64 -10.44 -10.53
N ASN A 9 -3.89 -11.03 -11.47
CA ASN A 9 -4.24 -11.03 -12.89
C ASN A 9 -5.62 -11.67 -13.11
N SER A 10 -5.87 -12.82 -12.51
CA SER A 10 -7.18 -13.49 -12.62
C SER A 10 -8.31 -12.69 -11.93
N TRP A 11 -8.00 -11.98 -10.86
CA TRP A 11 -8.98 -11.20 -10.11
C TRP A 11 -9.33 -9.86 -10.77
N ALA A 12 -8.46 -9.30 -11.62
CA ALA A 12 -8.58 -7.94 -12.16
C ALA A 12 -9.94 -7.65 -12.83
N GLN A 13 -10.54 -8.62 -13.52
CA GLN A 13 -11.80 -8.43 -14.23
C GLN A 13 -12.99 -8.14 -13.30
N GLN A 14 -13.02 -8.71 -12.13
CA GLN A 14 -14.10 -8.57 -11.15
C GLN A 14 -13.69 -7.73 -9.92
N TYR A 15 -12.45 -7.25 -9.88
CA TYR A 15 -11.89 -6.58 -8.69
C TYR A 15 -12.70 -5.37 -8.25
N ASP A 16 -13.13 -4.53 -9.18
CA ASP A 16 -13.88 -3.31 -8.87
C ASP A 16 -15.39 -3.54 -8.67
N SER A 17 -15.95 -4.63 -9.22
CA SER A 17 -17.38 -4.93 -9.13
C SER A 17 -17.77 -5.60 -7.82
N ASN A 18 -16.82 -6.23 -7.13
CA ASN A 18 -17.06 -6.91 -5.87
C ASN A 18 -17.05 -5.92 -4.70
N GLU A 19 -18.11 -5.92 -3.90
CA GLU A 19 -18.13 -5.22 -2.62
C GLU A 19 -16.99 -5.74 -1.72
N ASN A 20 -16.19 -4.83 -1.20
CA ASN A 20 -15.08 -5.19 -0.31
C ASN A 20 -14.91 -4.14 0.79
N LYS A 21 -15.49 -4.43 1.96
CA LYS A 21 -15.44 -3.54 3.13
C LYS A 21 -14.00 -3.13 3.52
N THR A 22 -13.01 -4.03 3.33
CA THR A 22 -11.62 -3.71 3.64
C THR A 22 -11.06 -2.65 2.71
N ARG A 23 -11.26 -2.78 1.39
CA ARG A 23 -10.83 -1.79 0.41
C ARG A 23 -11.54 -0.44 0.54
N ASP A 24 -12.82 -0.46 0.94
CA ASP A 24 -13.60 0.78 1.13
C ASP A 24 -13.13 1.52 2.39
N LEU A 25 -12.88 0.78 3.45
CA LEU A 25 -12.36 1.32 4.70
C LEU A 25 -10.91 1.82 4.53
N GLU A 26 -10.10 1.11 3.73
CA GLU A 26 -8.74 1.53 3.38
C GLU A 26 -8.74 2.87 2.61
N ALA A 27 -9.59 3.03 1.61
CA ALA A 27 -9.68 4.28 0.85
C ALA A 27 -10.14 5.47 1.73
N ARG A 28 -10.99 5.24 2.75
CA ARG A 28 -11.34 6.23 3.77
C ARG A 28 -10.12 6.58 4.62
N SER A 29 -9.45 5.57 5.14
CA SER A 29 -8.27 5.72 5.98
C SER A 29 -7.15 6.51 5.29
N LEU A 30 -6.86 6.20 4.02
CA LEU A 30 -5.86 6.91 3.23
C LEU A 30 -6.20 8.41 3.14
N ARG A 31 -7.45 8.74 2.82
CA ARG A 31 -7.87 10.14 2.69
C ARG A 31 -7.82 10.88 4.02
N GLU A 32 -8.32 10.29 5.09
CA GLU A 32 -8.30 10.89 6.43
C GLU A 32 -6.86 11.14 6.92
N THR A 33 -5.95 10.19 6.68
CA THR A 33 -4.56 10.28 7.12
C THR A 33 -3.75 11.26 6.29
N LEU A 34 -3.92 11.25 4.97
CA LEU A 34 -3.08 12.03 4.06
C LEU A 34 -3.68 13.40 3.68
N ALA A 35 -4.97 13.66 3.94
CA ALA A 35 -5.59 14.94 3.59
C ALA A 35 -4.87 16.16 4.21
N PRO A 36 -4.41 16.13 5.47
CA PRO A 36 -3.72 17.27 6.09
C PRO A 36 -2.27 17.44 5.62
N LEU A 37 -1.69 16.44 4.93
CA LEU A 37 -0.30 16.49 4.50
C LEU A 37 -0.15 17.16 3.14
N THR A 38 1.02 17.75 2.92
CA THR A 38 1.46 18.28 1.63
C THR A 38 2.59 17.43 1.08
N PHE A 39 2.46 16.99 -0.16
CA PHE A 39 3.46 16.22 -0.87
C PHE A 39 3.37 16.48 -2.38
N GLU A 40 4.52 16.59 -3.05
CA GLU A 40 4.60 16.86 -4.48
C GLU A 40 4.85 15.57 -5.29
N HIS A 41 5.71 14.69 -4.81
CA HIS A 41 6.08 13.44 -5.48
C HIS A 41 5.65 12.25 -4.64
N CYS A 42 4.68 11.50 -5.16
CA CYS A 42 4.12 10.32 -4.50
C CYS A 42 4.56 9.04 -5.22
N LEU A 43 4.95 8.03 -4.44
CA LEU A 43 5.15 6.66 -4.89
C LEU A 43 4.09 5.79 -4.25
N GLU A 44 3.18 5.26 -5.04
CA GLU A 44 2.16 4.32 -4.63
C GLU A 44 2.58 2.90 -5.00
N ILE A 45 2.71 2.02 -4.01
CA ILE A 45 3.06 0.62 -4.19
C ILE A 45 1.80 -0.24 -4.04
N GLY A 46 1.56 -1.10 -5.04
CA GLY A 46 0.34 -1.91 -5.12
C GLY A 46 -0.88 -1.08 -5.48
N CYS A 47 -0.77 -0.28 -6.54
CA CYS A 47 -1.85 0.64 -6.94
C CYS A 47 -3.12 -0.09 -7.43
N GLY A 48 -3.03 -1.38 -7.76
CA GLY A 48 -4.15 -2.17 -8.25
C GLY A 48 -4.82 -1.53 -9.46
N THR A 49 -6.13 -1.41 -9.40
CA THR A 49 -6.95 -0.77 -10.43
C THR A 49 -7.01 0.76 -10.33
N GLY A 50 -6.15 1.38 -9.50
CA GLY A 50 -5.99 2.83 -9.43
C GLY A 50 -6.99 3.58 -8.52
N LYS A 51 -7.67 2.89 -7.59
CA LYS A 51 -8.66 3.52 -6.70
C LYS A 51 -8.05 4.67 -5.87
N ASN A 52 -6.90 4.45 -5.27
CA ASN A 52 -6.18 5.45 -4.49
C ASN A 52 -5.38 6.40 -5.38
N THR A 53 -4.82 5.91 -6.49
CA THR A 53 -4.12 6.72 -7.49
C THR A 53 -4.97 7.90 -7.96
N ALA A 54 -6.28 7.68 -8.20
CA ALA A 54 -7.23 8.71 -8.63
C ALA A 54 -7.36 9.87 -7.63
N TRP A 55 -7.20 9.62 -6.34
CA TRP A 55 -7.18 10.67 -5.32
C TRP A 55 -5.78 11.26 -5.15
N LEU A 56 -4.73 10.44 -5.13
CA LEU A 56 -3.35 10.89 -4.97
C LEU A 56 -2.92 11.86 -6.08
N MET A 57 -3.32 11.61 -7.33
CA MET A 57 -3.02 12.49 -8.46
C MET A 57 -3.63 13.89 -8.38
N GLN A 58 -4.67 14.06 -7.58
CA GLN A 58 -5.29 15.38 -7.35
C GLN A 58 -4.52 16.19 -6.29
N LYS A 59 -3.75 15.50 -5.44
CA LYS A 59 -2.97 16.11 -4.35
C LYS A 59 -1.50 16.31 -4.71
N ALA A 60 -0.92 15.41 -5.51
CA ALA A 60 0.49 15.39 -5.85
C ALA A 60 0.75 16.00 -7.23
N ALA A 61 1.90 16.66 -7.40
CA ALA A 61 2.37 17.10 -8.69
C ALA A 61 2.72 15.91 -9.62
N SER A 62 3.19 14.80 -9.05
CA SER A 62 3.40 13.55 -9.79
C SER A 62 3.19 12.33 -8.91
N VAL A 63 2.62 11.28 -9.50
CA VAL A 63 2.45 9.96 -8.89
C VAL A 63 3.17 8.92 -9.74
N THR A 64 4.04 8.12 -9.11
CA THR A 64 4.51 6.86 -9.68
C THR A 64 3.70 5.75 -9.04
N ALA A 65 2.87 5.08 -9.83
CA ALA A 65 1.94 4.04 -9.39
C ALA A 65 2.46 2.67 -9.85
N VAL A 66 2.81 1.82 -8.90
CA VAL A 66 3.48 0.54 -9.16
C VAL A 66 2.56 -0.61 -8.78
N ASP A 67 2.46 -1.60 -9.64
CA ASP A 67 1.80 -2.87 -9.32
C ASP A 67 2.56 -4.05 -9.92
N LEU A 68 2.38 -5.22 -9.33
CA LEU A 68 2.96 -6.47 -9.83
C LEU A 68 2.14 -7.01 -11.02
N SER A 69 0.81 -6.78 -11.00
CA SER A 69 -0.15 -7.28 -11.98
C SER A 69 -0.31 -6.31 -13.15
N ASP A 70 0.01 -6.78 -14.34
CA ASP A 70 -0.21 -6.04 -15.60
C ASP A 70 -1.70 -5.86 -15.93
N GLU A 71 -2.54 -6.83 -15.58
CA GLU A 71 -3.99 -6.75 -15.73
C GLU A 71 -4.61 -5.67 -14.82
N MET A 72 -4.14 -5.57 -13.57
CA MET A 72 -4.53 -4.48 -12.67
C MET A 72 -4.14 -3.12 -13.23
N LEU A 73 -2.90 -2.99 -13.71
CA LEU A 73 -2.41 -1.76 -14.32
C LEU A 73 -3.18 -1.40 -15.60
N SER A 74 -3.59 -2.39 -16.39
CA SER A 74 -4.45 -2.15 -17.57
C SER A 74 -5.76 -1.48 -17.15
N LYS A 75 -6.42 -2.01 -16.11
CA LYS A 75 -7.65 -1.42 -15.56
C LYS A 75 -7.43 -0.02 -14.98
N ALA A 76 -6.30 0.21 -14.32
CA ALA A 76 -5.96 1.54 -13.82
C ALA A 76 -5.79 2.56 -14.96
N LYS A 77 -5.06 2.20 -16.02
CA LYS A 77 -4.83 3.04 -17.19
C LYS A 77 -6.10 3.36 -17.98
N GLU A 78 -7.08 2.44 -18.01
CA GLU A 78 -8.39 2.69 -18.62
C GLU A 78 -9.17 3.83 -17.91
N LYS A 79 -9.02 3.94 -16.58
CA LYS A 79 -9.76 4.90 -15.74
C LYS A 79 -9.03 6.23 -15.52
N ILE A 80 -7.71 6.19 -15.52
CA ILE A 80 -6.88 7.32 -15.14
C ILE A 80 -6.09 7.82 -16.34
N THR A 81 -6.48 8.98 -16.84
CA THR A 81 -5.89 9.62 -18.03
C THR A 81 -5.03 10.85 -17.72
N GLY A 82 -4.76 11.10 -16.43
CA GLY A 82 -3.96 12.24 -15.99
C GLY A 82 -2.49 12.13 -16.38
N SER A 83 -1.93 13.20 -16.93
CA SER A 83 -0.52 13.25 -17.39
C SER A 83 0.51 13.25 -16.24
N ASN A 84 0.06 13.42 -15.00
CA ASN A 84 0.92 13.42 -13.81
C ASN A 84 1.02 12.03 -13.13
N VAL A 85 0.50 10.97 -13.75
CA VAL A 85 0.60 9.59 -13.25
C VAL A 85 1.47 8.75 -14.19
N ASN A 86 2.46 8.07 -13.62
CA ASN A 86 3.30 7.10 -14.31
C ASN A 86 3.04 5.70 -13.74
N PHE A 87 2.41 4.83 -14.54
CA PHE A 87 2.14 3.44 -14.18
C PHE A 87 3.29 2.53 -14.56
N VAL A 88 3.78 1.75 -13.59
CA VAL A 88 4.93 0.86 -13.77
C VAL A 88 4.60 -0.55 -13.25
N GLN A 89 4.82 -1.55 -14.09
CA GLN A 89 4.81 -2.94 -13.63
C GLN A 89 6.15 -3.29 -12.99
N ALA A 90 6.16 -3.69 -11.74
CA ALA A 90 7.35 -4.13 -11.05
C ALA A 90 7.07 -5.07 -9.87
N ASP A 91 8.00 -5.98 -9.63
CA ASP A 91 8.10 -6.74 -8.39
C ASP A 91 8.92 -5.94 -7.38
N ILE A 92 8.30 -5.52 -6.30
CA ILE A 92 8.96 -4.70 -5.25
C ILE A 92 10.03 -5.46 -4.46
N MET A 93 10.09 -6.78 -4.61
CA MET A 93 11.19 -7.57 -4.05
C MET A 93 12.48 -7.41 -4.86
N GLN A 94 12.39 -7.01 -6.13
CA GLN A 94 13.53 -6.68 -6.99
C GLN A 94 14.06 -5.25 -6.72
N PRO A 95 15.21 -4.85 -7.29
CA PRO A 95 15.69 -3.48 -7.22
C PRO A 95 14.66 -2.46 -7.76
N TRP A 96 14.46 -1.34 -7.06
CA TRP A 96 13.48 -0.31 -7.43
C TRP A 96 13.99 0.62 -8.52
N THR A 97 14.24 0.10 -9.70
CA THR A 97 14.72 0.88 -10.86
C THR A 97 13.68 1.89 -11.37
N PHE A 98 12.42 1.71 -11.00
CA PHE A 98 11.31 2.62 -11.28
C PHE A 98 11.34 3.90 -10.41
N ALA A 99 12.04 3.87 -9.29
CA ALA A 99 12.16 5.02 -8.39
C ALA A 99 13.28 5.94 -8.85
N THR A 100 12.99 6.78 -9.85
CA THR A 100 13.97 7.63 -10.53
C THR A 100 14.17 9.00 -9.89
N LYS A 101 13.46 9.29 -8.79
CA LYS A 101 13.52 10.55 -8.03
C LYS A 101 13.34 10.28 -6.54
N ALA A 102 13.61 11.29 -5.71
CA ALA A 102 13.22 11.24 -4.30
C ALA A 102 11.74 11.61 -4.13
N TYR A 103 11.04 10.88 -3.27
CA TYR A 103 9.61 11.05 -3.03
C TYR A 103 9.34 11.77 -1.70
N ASP A 104 8.21 12.49 -1.64
CA ASP A 104 7.71 13.10 -0.41
C ASP A 104 6.79 12.13 0.35
N LEU A 105 6.15 11.22 -0.39
CA LEU A 105 5.26 10.19 0.14
C LEU A 105 5.52 8.85 -0.56
N VAL A 106 5.67 7.79 0.24
CA VAL A 106 5.56 6.40 -0.21
C VAL A 106 4.38 5.75 0.49
N GLY A 107 3.46 5.14 -0.26
CA GLY A 107 2.25 4.53 0.27
C GLY A 107 2.12 3.05 -0.09
N PHE A 108 1.69 2.24 0.90
CA PHE A 108 1.31 0.85 0.75
C PHE A 108 -0.12 0.67 1.26
N SER A 109 -0.97 0.08 0.44
CA SER A 109 -2.38 -0.19 0.76
C SER A 109 -2.72 -1.64 0.44
N LEU A 110 -2.80 -2.49 1.46
CA LEU A 110 -3.11 -3.93 1.35
C LEU A 110 -2.10 -4.68 0.46
N VAL A 111 -0.81 -4.46 0.68
CA VAL A 111 0.30 -5.01 -0.11
C VAL A 111 1.25 -5.83 0.73
N LEU A 112 1.60 -5.32 1.91
CA LEU A 112 2.67 -5.91 2.73
C LEU A 112 2.29 -7.28 3.30
N GLU A 113 0.99 -7.61 3.35
CA GLU A 113 0.54 -8.95 3.69
C GLU A 113 1.06 -10.04 2.72
N HIS A 114 1.50 -9.66 1.51
CA HIS A 114 2.08 -10.58 0.53
C HIS A 114 3.60 -10.69 0.59
N ILE A 115 4.23 -9.98 1.50
CA ILE A 115 5.69 -9.91 1.68
C ILE A 115 6.06 -10.60 2.98
N GLU A 116 6.91 -11.62 2.93
CA GLU A 116 7.33 -12.36 4.12
C GLU A 116 8.24 -11.50 5.02
N GLU A 117 9.23 -10.83 4.45
CA GLU A 117 10.23 -10.04 5.17
C GLU A 117 10.06 -8.54 4.90
N LEU A 118 9.64 -7.77 5.91
CA LEU A 118 9.39 -6.32 5.77
C LEU A 118 10.70 -5.51 5.69
N GLN A 119 11.74 -5.93 6.39
CA GLN A 119 12.97 -5.16 6.53
C GLN A 119 13.61 -4.74 5.19
N PRO A 120 13.74 -5.63 4.16
CA PRO A 120 14.29 -5.24 2.87
C PRO A 120 13.45 -4.18 2.13
N VAL A 121 12.11 -4.23 2.32
CA VAL A 121 11.20 -3.25 1.70
C VAL A 121 11.36 -1.89 2.38
N PHE A 122 11.40 -1.85 3.71
CA PHE A 122 11.61 -0.59 4.45
C PHE A 122 12.97 0.06 4.13
N ALA A 123 14.03 -0.73 3.95
CA ALA A 123 15.33 -0.21 3.51
C ALA A 123 15.26 0.43 2.11
N LYS A 124 14.48 -0.16 1.18
CA LYS A 124 14.26 0.44 -0.15
C LYS A 124 13.44 1.73 -0.06
N VAL A 125 12.42 1.78 0.82
CA VAL A 125 11.67 3.00 1.08
C VAL A 125 12.58 4.10 1.60
N ALA A 126 13.43 3.81 2.59
CA ALA A 126 14.38 4.78 3.15
C ALA A 126 15.34 5.35 2.09
N ALA A 127 15.73 4.52 1.11
CA ALA A 127 16.63 4.94 0.03
C ALA A 127 15.99 5.93 -0.97
N VAL A 128 14.66 5.95 -1.09
CA VAL A 128 13.95 6.78 -2.07
C VAL A 128 13.10 7.88 -1.45
N LEU A 129 12.84 7.83 -0.14
CA LEU A 129 12.02 8.81 0.56
C LEU A 129 12.89 9.96 1.07
N LYS A 130 12.50 11.20 0.79
CA LYS A 130 13.18 12.40 1.28
C LYS A 130 13.23 12.42 2.81
N SER A 131 14.22 13.09 3.39
CA SER A 131 14.20 13.46 4.80
C SER A 131 12.94 14.30 5.08
N GLY A 132 12.24 14.00 6.17
CA GLY A 132 10.94 14.59 6.48
C GLY A 132 9.76 14.07 5.65
N GLY A 133 10.01 13.21 4.65
CA GLY A 133 8.97 12.57 3.86
C GLY A 133 8.20 11.51 4.64
N TYR A 134 7.05 11.09 4.14
CA TYR A 134 6.12 10.22 4.84
C TYR A 134 6.04 8.83 4.21
N LEU A 135 6.01 7.82 5.08
CA LEU A 135 5.66 6.44 4.74
C LEU A 135 4.28 6.14 5.29
N TYR A 136 3.31 5.92 4.40
CA TYR A 136 1.95 5.48 4.73
C TYR A 136 1.82 3.98 4.51
N ILE A 137 1.24 3.29 5.50
CA ILE A 137 0.95 1.86 5.44
C ILE A 137 -0.47 1.64 5.95
N SER A 138 -1.28 0.91 5.17
CA SER A 138 -2.60 0.48 5.58
C SER A 138 -2.81 -0.98 5.20
N GLU A 139 -3.03 -1.83 6.19
CA GLU A 139 -3.07 -3.28 6.03
C GLU A 139 -4.26 -3.89 6.80
N LEU A 140 -4.68 -5.07 6.37
CA LEU A 140 -5.63 -5.86 7.16
C LEU A 140 -5.10 -6.01 8.58
N HIS A 141 -5.92 -5.68 9.57
CA HIS A 141 -5.48 -5.67 10.97
C HIS A 141 -5.00 -7.05 11.40
N PRO A 142 -3.87 -7.16 12.14
CA PRO A 142 -3.35 -8.44 12.63
C PRO A 142 -4.39 -9.30 13.35
N PHE A 143 -5.30 -8.72 14.10
CA PHE A 143 -6.37 -9.48 14.77
C PHE A 143 -7.31 -10.19 13.78
N LYS A 144 -7.60 -9.56 12.61
CA LYS A 144 -8.35 -10.24 11.55
C LYS A 144 -7.54 -11.37 10.93
N GLN A 145 -6.25 -11.16 10.72
CA GLN A 145 -5.34 -12.19 10.20
C GLN A 145 -5.23 -13.39 11.16
N TYR A 146 -5.08 -13.17 12.47
CA TYR A 146 -5.05 -14.24 13.48
C TYR A 146 -6.37 -15.00 13.53
N SER A 147 -7.49 -14.35 13.22
CA SER A 147 -8.81 -14.97 13.10
C SER A 147 -9.03 -15.70 11.77
N GLY A 148 -7.97 -15.82 10.92
CA GLY A 148 -8.00 -16.55 9.65
C GLY A 148 -8.45 -15.75 8.43
N SER A 149 -8.62 -14.41 8.55
CA SER A 149 -8.91 -13.56 7.39
C SER A 149 -7.67 -13.45 6.49
N LYS A 150 -7.87 -13.64 5.18
CA LYS A 150 -6.84 -13.55 4.13
C LYS A 150 -7.42 -12.91 2.89
N ALA A 151 -6.57 -12.37 2.02
CA ALA A 151 -6.97 -11.98 0.68
C ALA A 151 -7.51 -13.18 -0.08
N ARG A 152 -8.73 -13.07 -0.60
CA ARG A 152 -9.40 -14.14 -1.33
C ARG A 152 -10.41 -13.58 -2.33
N PHE A 153 -10.66 -14.34 -3.38
CA PHE A 153 -11.67 -14.04 -4.39
C PHE A 153 -12.29 -15.32 -4.92
N ASP A 154 -13.50 -15.21 -5.45
CA ASP A 154 -14.23 -16.35 -5.99
C ASP A 154 -13.98 -16.47 -7.50
N THR A 155 -13.80 -17.70 -7.94
CA THR A 155 -13.68 -18.09 -9.36
C THR A 155 -14.74 -19.14 -9.69
N ALA A 156 -14.89 -19.49 -10.96
CA ALA A 156 -15.76 -20.58 -11.38
C ALA A 156 -15.39 -21.94 -10.76
N GLU A 157 -14.14 -22.08 -10.33
CA GLU A 157 -13.56 -23.32 -9.74
C GLU A 157 -13.60 -23.30 -8.21
N GLY A 158 -14.08 -22.22 -7.59
CA GLY A 158 -14.17 -22.04 -6.13
C GLY A 158 -13.40 -20.83 -5.62
N THR A 159 -13.33 -20.71 -4.29
CA THR A 159 -12.62 -19.58 -3.65
C THR A 159 -11.11 -19.79 -3.72
N GLN A 160 -10.40 -18.82 -4.32
CA GLN A 160 -8.96 -18.74 -4.35
C GLN A 160 -8.46 -17.92 -3.17
N ILE A 161 -7.45 -18.44 -2.45
CA ILE A 161 -6.77 -17.72 -1.36
C ILE A 161 -5.40 -17.28 -1.87
N VAL A 162 -5.10 -16.00 -1.73
CA VAL A 162 -3.78 -15.46 -2.08
C VAL A 162 -2.82 -15.73 -0.93
N THR A 163 -1.54 -16.01 -1.25
CA THR A 163 -0.50 -16.17 -0.23
C THR A 163 -0.35 -14.90 0.59
N CYS A 164 -0.55 -15.01 1.91
CA CYS A 164 -0.47 -13.93 2.88
C CYS A 164 0.37 -14.36 4.08
N PHE A 165 1.17 -13.42 4.57
CA PHE A 165 1.97 -13.51 5.79
C PHE A 165 1.34 -12.66 6.89
N ASN A 166 1.35 -13.16 8.12
CA ASN A 166 0.84 -12.41 9.26
C ASN A 166 1.96 -11.53 9.83
N HIS A 167 1.72 -10.22 9.88
CA HIS A 167 2.63 -9.28 10.49
C HIS A 167 2.03 -8.72 11.78
N HIS A 168 2.78 -8.84 12.87
CA HIS A 168 2.43 -8.16 14.13
C HIS A 168 2.65 -6.65 13.98
N ILE A 169 1.92 -5.84 14.76
CA ILE A 169 2.14 -4.38 14.79
C ILE A 169 3.62 -4.07 15.07
N THR A 170 4.24 -4.85 15.95
CA THR A 170 5.67 -4.71 16.30
C THR A 170 6.62 -5.03 15.12
N ALA A 171 6.22 -5.82 14.14
CA ALA A 171 7.05 -6.08 12.96
C ALA A 171 7.18 -4.81 12.11
N PHE A 172 6.08 -4.08 11.88
CA PHE A 172 6.11 -2.80 11.18
C PHE A 172 6.94 -1.75 11.92
N THR A 173 6.71 -1.59 13.24
CA THR A 173 7.43 -0.59 14.02
C THR A 173 8.91 -0.92 14.20
N ALA A 174 9.29 -2.20 14.28
CA ALA A 174 10.68 -2.62 14.33
C ALA A 174 11.40 -2.35 12.98
N ALA A 175 10.76 -2.69 11.85
CA ALA A 175 11.30 -2.42 10.53
C ALA A 175 11.43 -0.90 10.28
N ALA A 176 10.44 -0.11 10.72
CA ALA A 176 10.50 1.34 10.63
C ALA A 176 11.67 1.92 11.45
N LYS A 177 11.78 1.54 12.71
CA LYS A 177 12.85 2.01 13.61
C LYS A 177 14.26 1.67 13.08
N ALA A 178 14.43 0.50 12.50
CA ALA A 178 15.72 0.06 11.94
C ALA A 178 16.13 0.84 10.67
N ASN A 179 15.21 1.63 10.09
CA ASN A 179 15.44 2.45 8.90
C ASN A 179 15.19 3.95 9.13
N ASP A 180 15.35 4.42 10.37
CA ASP A 180 15.23 5.82 10.77
C ASP A 180 13.84 6.44 10.49
N PHE A 181 12.79 5.65 10.62
CA PHE A 181 11.41 6.13 10.56
C PHE A 181 10.83 6.32 11.97
N GLU A 182 10.24 7.48 12.21
CA GLU A 182 9.47 7.78 13.43
C GLU A 182 7.97 7.55 13.19
N LEU A 183 7.30 6.87 14.10
CA LEU A 183 5.84 6.69 14.05
C LEU A 183 5.14 8.00 14.44
N ILE A 184 4.43 8.61 13.47
CA ILE A 184 3.68 9.86 13.66
C ILE A 184 2.23 9.58 14.05
N ASN A 185 1.61 8.57 13.43
CA ASN A 185 0.23 8.20 13.70
C ASN A 185 0.03 6.68 13.56
N LEU A 186 -0.80 6.13 14.43
CA LEU A 186 -1.32 4.77 14.36
C LEU A 186 -2.81 4.83 14.59
N GLN A 187 -3.59 4.28 13.68
CA GLN A 187 -5.05 4.23 13.78
C GLN A 187 -5.59 2.85 13.46
N GLU A 188 -6.66 2.49 14.13
CA GLU A 188 -7.42 1.28 13.91
C GLU A 188 -8.80 1.65 13.38
N TYR A 189 -9.22 0.98 12.31
CA TYR A 189 -10.52 1.19 11.69
C TYR A 189 -11.40 -0.05 11.89
N PHE A 190 -12.67 0.20 12.20
CA PHE A 190 -13.63 -0.82 12.60
C PHE A 190 -14.76 -0.90 11.57
N ASP A 191 -15.35 -2.08 11.43
CA ASP A 191 -16.58 -2.25 10.65
C ASP A 191 -17.69 -1.40 11.29
N ASP A 192 -18.38 -0.62 10.47
CA ASP A 192 -19.50 0.23 10.88
C ASP A 192 -19.15 1.19 12.05
N ASP A 193 -17.84 1.50 12.21
CA ASP A 193 -17.25 2.29 13.30
C ASP A 193 -17.50 1.73 14.72
N ASP A 194 -17.90 0.46 14.83
CA ASP A 194 -18.19 -0.20 16.10
C ASP A 194 -16.91 -0.72 16.78
N ARG A 195 -16.42 0.07 17.73
CA ARG A 195 -15.20 -0.21 18.52
C ARG A 195 -15.33 -1.34 19.54
N ASN A 196 -16.51 -1.94 19.68
CA ASN A 196 -16.68 -3.15 20.50
C ASN A 196 -16.24 -4.42 19.75
N ASN A 197 -16.02 -4.31 18.45
CA ASN A 197 -15.57 -5.39 17.58
C ASN A 197 -14.06 -5.38 17.36
N ILE A 198 -13.56 -6.45 16.74
CA ILE A 198 -12.16 -6.53 16.29
C ILE A 198 -11.93 -5.51 15.16
N PRO A 199 -10.88 -4.67 15.22
CA PRO A 199 -10.56 -3.74 14.15
C PRO A 199 -10.29 -4.48 12.84
N ARG A 200 -10.76 -3.91 11.72
CA ARG A 200 -10.56 -4.47 10.39
C ARG A 200 -9.23 -4.05 9.80
N LEU A 201 -8.86 -2.79 9.97
CA LEU A 201 -7.72 -2.18 9.30
C LEU A 201 -6.80 -1.53 10.31
N LEU A 202 -5.50 -1.70 10.10
CA LEU A 202 -4.42 -1.00 10.79
C LEU A 202 -3.81 0.01 9.82
N THR A 203 -3.71 1.27 10.26
CA THR A 203 -3.04 2.33 9.50
C THR A 203 -1.90 2.90 10.31
N LEU A 204 -0.75 3.02 9.65
CA LEU A 204 0.48 3.54 10.22
C LEU A 204 1.00 4.67 9.33
N LEU A 205 1.35 5.80 9.93
CA LEU A 205 2.04 6.89 9.28
C LEU A 205 3.38 7.09 9.97
N PHE A 206 4.45 6.97 9.21
CA PHE A 206 5.79 7.23 9.66
C PHE A 206 6.39 8.44 8.94
N GLN A 207 7.35 9.11 9.59
CA GLN A 207 8.18 10.15 8.98
C GLN A 207 9.63 9.71 8.92
N ASN A 208 10.28 9.94 7.79
CA ASN A 208 11.72 9.70 7.64
C ASN A 208 12.50 10.77 8.40
N THR A 209 13.25 10.34 9.43
CA THR A 209 14.06 11.20 10.29
C THR A 209 15.54 11.19 9.92
N THR A 210 15.91 10.53 8.82
CA THR A 210 17.30 10.51 8.34
C THR A 210 17.78 11.93 8.14
N ALA A 211 18.78 12.37 8.91
CA ALA A 211 19.40 13.67 8.74
C ALA A 211 20.04 13.76 7.34
N HIS A 212 19.84 14.87 6.63
CA HIS A 212 20.61 15.12 5.43
C HIS A 212 22.09 15.06 5.78
N LYS A 213 22.80 14.04 5.30
CA LYS A 213 24.26 14.10 5.22
C LYS A 213 24.54 15.18 4.20
N ASN A 214 24.78 16.41 4.69
CA ASN A 214 25.33 17.47 3.87
C ASN A 214 26.65 16.95 3.30
N SER A 215 26.65 16.62 2.03
CA SER A 215 27.84 16.32 1.21
C SER A 215 28.39 17.63 0.65
#